data_27afb467d84b386256c388f77be2bd45
#
_entry.id   27afb467d84b386256c388f77be2bd45
#
_cell.length_a   1.000
_cell.length_b   1.000
_cell.length_c   1.000
_cell.angle_alpha   90.00
_cell.angle_beta   90.00
_cell.angle_gamma   90.00
#
_symmetry.space_group_name_H-M   'P 1'
#
loop_
_entity.id
_entity.type
_entity.pdbx_description
1 polymer ?
#
loop_
_entity_poly.entity_id
_entity_poly.type
_entity_poly.pdbx_seq_one_letter_code
_entity_poly.pdbx_strand_id
1 'polypeptide(L)'
;AGVPMAYSQGFNPQPKMQLASALPLGITSECEILDVWVSDAIRIKILMKQLEVELPTGIKILEIEEVDLKQKSLQSRLRAAEYVIELKDHLDTALLQGMIDDLLGMETVIRKRRGKDYDMRPLIEFMNIIGGDNATGKIFVRLSAYPGATGRPSEVLDHMGIIAKNINRKGLLFVDNDD
;
A
#
# COMPACT_ATOMS: atom_id res chain seq x y z
N ALA A 1 19.18 -17.13 -5.02
CA ALA A 1 19.60 -16.96 -3.61
C ALA A 1 19.69 -18.28 -2.84
N GLY A 2 19.33 -19.45 -3.44
CA GLY A 2 19.37 -20.75 -2.76
C GLY A 2 18.35 -20.89 -1.60
N VAL A 3 17.32 -20.06 -1.57
CA VAL A 3 16.24 -20.15 -0.58
C VAL A 3 15.38 -21.39 -0.89
N PRO A 4 15.14 -22.29 0.08
CA PRO A 4 14.33 -23.49 -0.12
C PRO A 4 12.84 -23.11 -0.20
N MET A 5 12.40 -22.59 -1.34
CA MET A 5 11.03 -22.18 -1.57
C MET A 5 10.07 -23.37 -1.59
N ALA A 6 8.93 -23.25 -0.92
CA ALA A 6 7.81 -24.15 -1.16
C ALA A 6 7.09 -23.76 -2.46
N TYR A 7 6.57 -24.75 -3.17
CA TYR A 7 5.88 -24.57 -4.44
C TYR A 7 4.41 -25.00 -4.38
N SER A 8 3.59 -24.40 -5.21
CA SER A 8 2.22 -24.83 -5.41
C SER A 8 2.19 -26.21 -6.09
N GLN A 9 1.09 -26.96 -5.88
CA GLN A 9 0.86 -28.22 -6.56
C GLN A 9 0.13 -27.97 -7.88
N GLY A 10 0.53 -28.64 -8.94
CA GLY A 10 -0.09 -28.51 -10.27
C GLY A 10 0.90 -28.70 -11.41
N PHE A 11 0.42 -28.57 -12.65
CA PHE A 11 1.24 -28.76 -13.86
C PHE A 11 2.38 -27.73 -14.01
N ASN A 12 2.21 -26.53 -13.47
CA ASN A 12 3.22 -25.46 -13.46
C ASN A 12 3.42 -24.98 -12.02
N PRO A 13 4.26 -25.64 -11.21
CA PRO A 13 4.51 -25.26 -9.83
C PRO A 13 5.06 -23.83 -9.75
N GLN A 14 4.43 -22.99 -8.94
CA GLN A 14 4.88 -21.61 -8.68
C GLN A 14 5.37 -21.50 -7.24
N PRO A 15 6.42 -20.68 -6.98
CA PRO A 15 6.84 -20.38 -5.62
C PRO A 15 5.67 -19.85 -4.80
N LYS A 16 5.48 -20.38 -3.60
CA LYS A 16 4.45 -19.88 -2.68
C LYS A 16 4.93 -18.59 -2.05
N MET A 17 4.37 -17.49 -2.50
CA MET A 17 4.59 -16.14 -1.96
C MET A 17 3.33 -15.30 -2.09
N GLN A 18 3.10 -14.39 -1.14
CA GLN A 18 1.92 -13.55 -1.12
C GLN A 18 2.23 -12.16 -0.60
N LEU A 19 2.06 -11.14 -1.44
CA LEU A 19 2.08 -9.75 -1.02
C LEU A 19 0.80 -9.38 -0.26
N ALA A 20 0.94 -8.56 0.77
CA ALA A 20 -0.21 -8.00 1.47
C ALA A 20 -1.12 -7.20 0.52
N SER A 21 -0.51 -6.37 -0.32
CA SER A 21 -1.19 -5.60 -1.36
C SER A 21 -0.22 -5.30 -2.51
N ALA A 22 -0.68 -5.40 -3.74
CA ALA A 22 0.12 -4.97 -4.88
C ALA A 22 0.43 -3.47 -4.80
N LEU A 23 1.69 -3.09 -5.02
CA LEU A 23 2.09 -1.70 -5.15
C LEU A 23 1.81 -1.23 -6.57
N PRO A 24 0.99 -0.19 -6.78
CA PRO A 24 0.74 0.34 -8.12
C PRO A 24 2.00 0.94 -8.75
N LEU A 25 2.09 0.89 -10.07
CA LEU A 25 3.21 1.51 -10.81
C LEU A 25 3.26 3.02 -10.53
N GLY A 26 4.48 3.53 -10.37
CA GLY A 26 4.73 4.95 -10.11
C GLY A 26 4.58 5.35 -8.63
N ILE A 27 4.29 4.40 -7.74
CA ILE A 27 4.25 4.61 -6.29
C ILE A 27 5.48 3.97 -5.65
N THR A 28 6.15 4.69 -4.76
CA THR A 28 7.19 4.16 -3.89
C THR A 28 6.59 3.65 -2.58
N SER A 29 7.32 2.81 -1.84
CA SER A 29 6.84 2.30 -0.55
C SER A 29 7.98 2.05 0.43
N GLU A 30 7.66 2.17 1.71
CA GLU A 30 8.57 1.87 2.84
C GLU A 30 8.03 0.75 3.73
N CYS A 31 6.95 0.06 3.32
CA CYS A 31 6.20 -0.83 4.21
C CYS A 31 5.63 -2.07 3.54
N GLU A 32 6.20 -2.52 2.41
CA GLU A 32 5.67 -3.72 1.74
C GLU A 32 5.92 -4.97 2.58
N ILE A 33 4.88 -5.81 2.70
CA ILE A 33 4.93 -7.07 3.45
C ILE A 33 4.66 -8.23 2.50
N LEU A 34 5.51 -9.25 2.60
CA LEU A 34 5.48 -10.43 1.76
C LEU A 34 5.59 -11.69 2.62
N ASP A 35 4.59 -12.55 2.58
CA ASP A 35 4.71 -13.91 3.09
C ASP A 35 5.40 -14.81 2.06
N VAL A 36 6.33 -15.61 2.54
CA VAL A 36 7.09 -16.58 1.75
C VAL A 36 7.05 -17.92 2.46
N TRP A 37 6.63 -18.98 1.76
CA TRP A 37 6.65 -20.34 2.31
C TRP A 37 7.94 -21.05 1.89
N VAL A 38 8.62 -21.62 2.87
CA VAL A 38 9.82 -22.42 2.65
C VAL A 38 9.53 -23.91 2.91
N SER A 39 10.22 -24.79 2.17
CA SER A 39 10.09 -26.26 2.34
C SER A 39 10.88 -26.80 3.53
N ASP A 40 11.92 -26.09 3.91
CA ASP A 40 12.84 -26.48 4.98
C ASP A 40 13.12 -25.29 5.90
N ALA A 41 13.35 -25.57 7.17
CA ALA A 41 13.70 -24.53 8.14
C ALA A 41 15.03 -23.85 7.75
N ILE A 42 15.02 -22.54 7.71
CA ILE A 42 16.19 -21.73 7.43
C ILE A 42 16.41 -20.71 8.55
N ARG A 43 17.67 -20.52 8.96
CA ARG A 43 17.99 -19.50 9.95
C ARG A 43 17.79 -18.09 9.35
N ILE A 44 16.95 -17.26 9.99
CA ILE A 44 16.65 -15.90 9.54
C ILE A 44 17.88 -15.09 9.19
N LYS A 45 18.94 -15.16 10.04
CA LYS A 45 20.22 -14.45 9.78
C LYS A 45 20.93 -14.88 8.50
N ILE A 46 20.77 -16.16 8.11
CA ILE A 46 21.36 -16.68 6.87
C ILE A 46 20.51 -16.23 5.70
N LEU A 47 19.19 -16.35 5.82
CA LEU A 47 18.22 -15.92 4.82
C LEU A 47 18.39 -14.43 4.48
N MET A 48 18.49 -13.56 5.49
CA MET A 48 18.70 -12.12 5.32
C MET A 48 19.93 -11.84 4.45
N LYS A 49 21.09 -12.43 4.81
CA LYS A 49 22.35 -12.25 4.05
C LYS A 49 22.26 -12.73 2.61
N GLN A 50 21.59 -13.87 2.37
CA GLN A 50 21.42 -14.41 1.04
C GLN A 50 20.51 -13.51 0.16
N LEU A 51 19.45 -12.99 0.74
CA LEU A 51 18.53 -12.13 0.01
C LEU A 51 19.14 -10.74 -0.27
N GLU A 52 19.85 -10.14 0.67
CA GLU A 52 20.49 -8.82 0.49
C GLU A 52 21.41 -8.77 -0.73
N VAL A 53 22.12 -9.86 -1.04
CA VAL A 53 23.04 -9.94 -2.19
C VAL A 53 22.28 -10.01 -3.53
N GLU A 54 21.10 -10.58 -3.53
CA GLU A 54 20.31 -10.88 -4.74
C GLU A 54 19.26 -9.79 -5.06
N LEU A 55 18.99 -8.89 -4.11
CA LEU A 55 17.98 -7.87 -4.32
C LEU A 55 18.44 -6.82 -5.33
N PRO A 56 17.56 -6.39 -6.24
CA PRO A 56 17.86 -5.30 -7.15
C PRO A 56 18.02 -3.97 -6.41
N THR A 57 18.75 -3.04 -7.02
CA THR A 57 18.89 -1.68 -6.51
C THR A 57 17.52 -1.03 -6.25
N GLY A 58 17.37 -0.43 -5.09
CA GLY A 58 16.13 0.24 -4.68
C GLY A 58 15.20 -0.63 -3.82
N ILE A 59 15.51 -1.91 -3.64
CA ILE A 59 14.78 -2.78 -2.71
C ILE A 59 15.68 -3.10 -1.51
N LYS A 60 15.12 -2.96 -0.31
CA LYS A 60 15.77 -3.33 0.95
C LYS A 60 14.84 -4.17 1.78
N ILE A 61 15.37 -5.20 2.41
CA ILE A 61 14.67 -5.94 3.46
C ILE A 61 14.83 -5.16 4.76
N LEU A 62 13.73 -4.82 5.37
CA LEU A 62 13.72 -4.14 6.68
C LEU A 62 13.79 -5.16 7.80
N GLU A 63 12.99 -6.22 7.68
CA GLU A 63 12.86 -7.26 8.71
C GLU A 63 12.42 -8.58 8.08
N ILE A 64 12.77 -9.68 8.72
CA ILE A 64 12.28 -11.04 8.43
C ILE A 64 11.91 -11.66 9.75
N GLU A 65 10.68 -12.18 9.84
CA GLU A 65 10.19 -12.91 10.99
C GLU A 65 9.56 -14.26 10.56
N GLU A 66 9.52 -15.20 11.48
CA GLU A 66 8.78 -16.44 11.31
C GLU A 66 7.36 -16.26 11.82
N VAL A 67 6.38 -16.66 11.00
CA VAL A 67 4.96 -16.52 11.33
C VAL A 67 4.27 -17.89 11.37
N ASP A 68 3.22 -18.02 12.17
CA ASP A 68 2.44 -19.25 12.27
C ASP A 68 1.72 -19.54 10.94
N LEU A 69 1.85 -20.77 10.45
CA LEU A 69 1.15 -21.23 9.24
C LEU A 69 -0.38 -21.19 9.35
N LYS A 70 -0.93 -21.14 10.57
CA LYS A 70 -2.37 -21.02 10.83
C LYS A 70 -2.87 -19.57 10.77
N GLN A 71 -1.95 -18.59 10.72
CA GLN A 71 -2.33 -17.19 10.65
C GLN A 71 -3.17 -16.91 9.39
N LYS A 72 -4.21 -16.09 9.53
CA LYS A 72 -4.98 -15.59 8.39
C LYS A 72 -4.05 -14.89 7.39
N SER A 73 -4.31 -15.01 6.11
CA SER A 73 -3.46 -14.40 5.08
C SER A 73 -3.34 -12.89 5.23
N LEU A 74 -2.19 -12.32 4.87
CA LEU A 74 -1.97 -10.87 4.87
C LEU A 74 -3.10 -10.11 4.16
N GLN A 75 -3.51 -10.60 2.99
CA GLN A 75 -4.58 -9.96 2.21
C GLN A 75 -5.93 -9.94 2.93
N SER A 76 -6.26 -10.99 3.68
CA SER A 76 -7.53 -11.06 4.41
C SER A 76 -7.57 -10.19 5.67
N ARG A 77 -6.40 -9.87 6.21
CA ARG A 77 -6.22 -9.02 7.40
C ARG A 77 -6.04 -7.55 7.05
N LEU A 78 -5.64 -7.24 5.83
CA LEU A 78 -5.38 -5.87 5.40
C LEU A 78 -6.68 -5.04 5.41
N ARG A 79 -6.64 -3.87 6.04
CA ARG A 79 -7.77 -2.93 6.16
C ARG A 79 -7.54 -1.66 5.38
N ALA A 80 -6.43 -1.01 5.62
CA ALA A 80 -6.15 0.27 5.01
C ALA A 80 -4.68 0.39 4.61
N ALA A 81 -4.41 1.35 3.74
CA ALA A 81 -3.07 1.76 3.36
C ALA A 81 -2.92 3.26 3.50
N GLU A 82 -1.79 3.70 4.00
CA GLU A 82 -1.45 5.08 4.24
C GLU A 82 -0.46 5.59 3.21
N TYR A 83 -0.69 6.78 2.72
CA TYR A 83 0.14 7.39 1.71
C TYR A 83 0.51 8.82 2.09
N VAL A 84 1.73 9.21 1.74
CA VAL A 84 2.16 10.60 1.67
C VAL A 84 2.32 10.98 0.20
N ILE A 85 1.64 12.03 -0.19
CA ILE A 85 1.60 12.54 -1.56
C ILE A 85 2.30 13.91 -1.57
N GLU A 86 3.34 14.04 -2.35
CA GLU A 86 4.00 15.31 -2.63
C GLU A 86 3.40 15.90 -3.90
N LEU A 87 2.89 17.13 -3.82
CA LEU A 87 2.27 17.81 -4.96
C LEU A 87 3.33 18.29 -5.94
N LYS A 88 3.00 18.24 -7.25
CA LYS A 88 3.87 18.76 -8.29
C LYS A 88 3.96 20.27 -8.24
N ASP A 89 2.81 20.93 -8.08
CA ASP A 89 2.70 22.36 -8.05
C ASP A 89 2.40 22.84 -6.63
N HIS A 90 2.87 24.02 -6.29
CA HIS A 90 2.56 24.63 -5.00
C HIS A 90 1.11 25.16 -5.04
N LEU A 91 0.28 24.62 -4.17
CA LEU A 91 -1.08 25.12 -3.92
C LEU A 91 -1.10 25.89 -2.61
N ASP A 92 -1.88 26.96 -2.57
CA ASP A 92 -2.17 27.66 -1.33
C ASP A 92 -2.81 26.71 -0.32
N THR A 93 -2.37 26.77 0.95
CA THR A 93 -2.80 25.84 1.99
C THR A 93 -4.31 25.94 2.25
N ALA A 94 -4.88 27.14 2.23
CA ALA A 94 -6.30 27.34 2.46
C ALA A 94 -7.13 26.79 1.29
N LEU A 95 -6.66 26.97 0.05
CA LEU A 95 -7.28 26.38 -1.13
C LEU A 95 -7.23 24.86 -1.06
N LEU A 96 -6.08 24.28 -0.76
CA LEU A 96 -5.91 22.82 -0.65
C LEU A 96 -6.79 22.25 0.47
N GLN A 97 -6.88 22.93 1.62
CA GLN A 97 -7.77 22.51 2.71
C GLN A 97 -9.23 22.55 2.28
N GLY A 98 -9.67 23.61 1.59
CA GLY A 98 -11.03 23.69 1.05
C GLY A 98 -11.35 22.53 0.11
N MET A 99 -10.42 22.17 -0.80
CA MET A 99 -10.60 21.01 -1.70
C MET A 99 -10.72 19.69 -0.96
N ILE A 100 -9.95 19.51 0.13
CA ILE A 100 -10.05 18.33 0.99
C ILE A 100 -11.39 18.29 1.72
N ASP A 101 -11.80 19.42 2.31
CA ASP A 101 -13.05 19.52 3.06
C ASP A 101 -14.26 19.28 2.14
N ASP A 102 -14.24 19.83 0.93
CA ASP A 102 -15.25 19.61 -0.09
C ASP A 102 -15.37 18.12 -0.43
N LEU A 103 -14.24 17.46 -0.73
CA LEU A 103 -14.23 16.02 -1.03
C LEU A 103 -14.74 15.18 0.15
N LEU A 104 -14.26 15.48 1.37
CA LEU A 104 -14.67 14.76 2.57
C LEU A 104 -16.12 15.04 2.97
N GLY A 105 -16.68 16.20 2.60
CA GLY A 105 -18.06 16.59 2.82
C GLY A 105 -19.08 15.96 1.85
N MET A 106 -18.61 15.38 0.74
CA MET A 106 -19.50 14.71 -0.21
C MET A 106 -20.09 13.42 0.39
N GLU A 107 -21.37 13.16 0.17
CA GLU A 107 -21.99 11.88 0.56
C GLU A 107 -21.52 10.74 -0.33
N THR A 108 -21.38 11.01 -1.65
CA THR A 108 -20.95 10.03 -2.65
C THR A 108 -20.02 10.65 -3.67
N VAL A 109 -19.05 9.86 -4.16
CA VAL A 109 -18.16 10.22 -5.26
C VAL A 109 -18.11 9.09 -6.26
N ILE A 110 -18.98 9.15 -7.26
CA ILE A 110 -19.08 8.08 -8.24
C ILE A 110 -17.94 8.15 -9.24
N ARG A 111 -17.22 7.05 -9.36
CA ARG A 111 -16.10 6.84 -10.28
C ARG A 111 -16.33 5.57 -11.09
N LYS A 112 -15.60 5.41 -12.17
CA LYS A 112 -15.67 4.22 -13.02
C LYS A 112 -14.36 3.44 -13.01
N ARG A 113 -14.43 2.15 -12.71
CA ARG A 113 -13.29 1.24 -12.71
C ARG A 113 -13.64 -0.03 -13.50
N ARG A 114 -12.86 -0.34 -14.55
CA ARG A 114 -13.09 -1.49 -15.43
C ARG A 114 -14.52 -1.54 -15.99
N GLY A 115 -15.06 -0.36 -16.34
CA GLY A 115 -16.42 -0.24 -16.91
C GLY A 115 -17.58 -0.30 -15.90
N LYS A 116 -17.29 -0.46 -14.60
CA LYS A 116 -18.30 -0.49 -13.53
C LYS A 116 -18.21 0.77 -12.69
N ASP A 117 -19.36 1.34 -12.36
CA ASP A 117 -19.46 2.45 -11.43
C ASP A 117 -19.28 1.95 -10.00
N TYR A 118 -18.63 2.76 -9.17
CA TYR A 118 -18.44 2.53 -7.75
C TYR A 118 -18.34 3.86 -7.01
N ASP A 119 -18.67 3.86 -5.73
CA ASP A 119 -18.51 5.03 -4.88
C ASP A 119 -17.10 5.03 -4.27
N MET A 120 -16.34 6.09 -4.53
CA MET A 120 -14.98 6.27 -4.00
C MET A 120 -15.02 6.89 -2.60
N ARG A 121 -16.05 7.67 -2.24
CA ARG A 121 -16.07 8.43 -0.99
C ARG A 121 -15.85 7.56 0.26
N PRO A 122 -16.53 6.42 0.47
CA PRO A 122 -16.32 5.57 1.63
C PRO A 122 -14.95 4.90 1.67
N LEU A 123 -14.18 4.92 0.57
CA LEU A 123 -12.83 4.38 0.53
C LEU A 123 -11.77 5.37 1.06
N ILE A 124 -12.15 6.62 1.30
CA ILE A 124 -11.28 7.65 1.89
C ILE A 124 -11.59 7.72 3.38
N GLU A 125 -10.76 7.07 4.20
CA GLU A 125 -10.96 7.00 5.65
C GLU A 125 -10.48 8.27 6.34
N PHE A 126 -9.37 8.84 5.86
CA PHE A 126 -8.78 10.04 6.44
C PHE A 126 -7.93 10.77 5.40
N MET A 127 -7.92 12.10 5.44
CA MET A 127 -7.09 12.93 4.58
C MET A 127 -6.78 14.26 5.27
N ASN A 128 -5.53 14.71 5.23
CA ASN A 128 -5.11 16.00 5.78
C ASN A 128 -3.85 16.52 5.09
N ILE A 129 -3.59 17.81 5.25
CA ILE A 129 -2.34 18.45 4.84
C ILE A 129 -1.28 18.14 5.90
N ILE A 130 -0.06 17.82 5.45
CA ILE A 130 1.11 17.66 6.31
C ILE A 130 2.25 18.54 5.81
N GLY A 131 3.05 19.09 6.74
CA GLY A 131 4.15 20.01 6.45
C GLY A 131 3.82 21.46 6.82
N GLY A 132 4.84 22.25 7.14
CA GLY A 132 4.68 23.66 7.60
C GLY A 132 4.79 24.67 6.48
N ASP A 133 4.59 25.95 6.81
CA ASP A 133 4.34 27.13 5.98
C ASP A 133 5.25 27.42 4.77
N ASN A 134 6.34 26.67 4.56
CA ASN A 134 7.27 26.87 3.43
C ASN A 134 7.55 25.56 2.66
N ALA A 135 6.87 24.46 2.94
CA ALA A 135 7.06 23.19 2.23
C ALA A 135 6.08 23.11 1.05
N THR A 136 6.54 22.53 -0.07
CA THR A 136 5.64 22.04 -1.12
C THR A 136 4.54 21.22 -0.45
N GLY A 137 3.27 21.56 -0.74
CA GLY A 137 2.12 20.94 -0.09
C GLY A 137 2.22 19.42 -0.13
N LYS A 138 2.12 18.80 1.01
CA LYS A 138 2.05 17.33 1.12
C LYS A 138 0.69 16.96 1.71
N ILE A 139 0.12 15.90 1.18
CA ILE A 139 -1.12 15.33 1.67
C ILE A 139 -0.81 13.98 2.27
N PHE A 140 -1.30 13.74 3.48
CA PHE A 140 -1.44 12.41 4.04
C PHE A 140 -2.85 11.90 3.73
N VAL A 141 -2.96 10.66 3.23
CA VAL A 141 -4.25 10.03 3.00
C VAL A 141 -4.22 8.58 3.44
N ARG A 142 -5.26 8.16 4.18
CA ARG A 142 -5.55 6.76 4.50
C ARG A 142 -6.71 6.29 3.66
N LEU A 143 -6.48 5.23 2.92
CA LEU A 143 -7.45 4.63 2.03
C LEU A 143 -7.73 3.19 2.43
N SER A 144 -9.00 2.79 2.36
CA SER A 144 -9.39 1.40 2.47
C SER A 144 -8.60 0.50 1.52
N ALA A 145 -8.18 -0.67 1.98
CA ALA A 145 -7.34 -1.61 1.22
C ALA A 145 -7.77 -3.08 1.33
N TYR A 146 -8.94 -3.36 1.91
CA TYR A 146 -9.42 -4.73 2.00
C TYR A 146 -10.02 -5.24 0.67
N PRO A 147 -10.13 -6.57 0.50
CA PRO A 147 -10.64 -7.17 -0.73
C PRO A 147 -12.02 -6.63 -1.13
N GLY A 148 -12.15 -6.17 -2.37
CA GLY A 148 -13.39 -5.61 -2.91
C GLY A 148 -13.62 -4.13 -2.63
N ALA A 149 -12.87 -3.51 -1.72
CA ALA A 149 -13.02 -2.09 -1.36
C ALA A 149 -11.65 -1.41 -1.21
N THR A 150 -10.93 -1.27 -2.32
CA THR A 150 -9.59 -0.68 -2.37
C THR A 150 -9.62 0.71 -2.97
N GLY A 151 -9.28 1.71 -2.16
CA GLY A 151 -9.02 3.09 -2.59
C GLY A 151 -7.67 3.22 -3.29
N ARG A 152 -7.58 4.15 -4.22
CA ARG A 152 -6.34 4.45 -4.96
C ARG A 152 -6.01 5.93 -4.88
N PRO A 153 -4.79 6.29 -4.47
CA PRO A 153 -4.38 7.69 -4.38
C PRO A 153 -4.56 8.45 -5.70
N SER A 154 -4.25 7.82 -6.84
CA SER A 154 -4.41 8.44 -8.16
C SER A 154 -5.86 8.83 -8.47
N GLU A 155 -6.84 8.01 -8.08
CA GLU A 155 -8.26 8.30 -8.33
C GLU A 155 -8.78 9.44 -7.45
N VAL A 156 -8.23 9.57 -6.23
CA VAL A 156 -8.50 10.70 -5.33
C VAL A 156 -7.93 11.99 -5.93
N LEU A 157 -6.68 11.97 -6.35
CA LEU A 157 -6.00 13.12 -6.97
C LEU A 157 -6.66 13.53 -8.28
N ASP A 158 -7.03 12.57 -9.13
CA ASP A 158 -7.77 12.84 -10.37
C ASP A 158 -9.11 13.52 -10.10
N HIS A 159 -9.81 13.15 -9.02
CA HIS A 159 -11.05 13.80 -8.64
C HIS A 159 -10.82 15.25 -8.21
N MET A 160 -9.76 15.50 -7.46
CA MET A 160 -9.38 16.84 -6.99
C MET A 160 -8.72 17.70 -8.10
N GLY A 161 -8.37 17.12 -9.25
CA GLY A 161 -7.63 17.82 -10.31
C GLY A 161 -6.18 18.15 -9.93
N ILE A 162 -5.59 17.37 -9.02
CA ILE A 162 -4.24 17.57 -8.48
C ILE A 162 -3.26 16.59 -9.12
N ILE A 163 -2.06 17.09 -9.46
CA ILE A 163 -0.97 16.27 -9.99
C ILE A 163 0.05 16.01 -8.87
N ALA A 164 0.34 14.75 -8.60
CA ALA A 164 1.41 14.38 -7.70
C ALA A 164 2.77 14.46 -8.39
N LYS A 165 3.79 14.96 -7.66
CA LYS A 165 5.20 14.78 -7.99
C LYS A 165 5.68 13.40 -7.55
N ASN A 166 5.24 12.95 -6.38
CA ASN A 166 5.56 11.64 -5.82
C ASN A 166 4.41 11.14 -4.94
N ILE A 167 4.20 9.84 -4.92
CA ILE A 167 3.29 9.14 -4.01
C ILE A 167 4.10 8.06 -3.31
N ASN A 168 4.10 8.06 -1.98
CA ASN A 168 4.81 7.09 -1.17
C ASN A 168 3.84 6.38 -0.22
N ARG A 169 3.78 5.05 -0.27
CA ARG A 169 3.05 4.25 0.72
C ARG A 169 3.87 4.18 1.99
N LYS A 170 3.30 4.68 3.09
CA LYS A 170 3.96 4.79 4.41
C LYS A 170 3.53 3.71 5.39
N GLY A 171 2.35 3.15 5.20
CA GLY A 171 1.79 2.16 6.13
C GLY A 171 0.80 1.21 5.48
N LEU A 172 0.75 0.00 6.00
CA LEU A 172 -0.29 -1.00 5.79
C LEU A 172 -0.89 -1.32 7.15
N LEU A 173 -2.20 -1.15 7.29
CA LEU A 173 -2.94 -1.37 8.53
C LEU A 173 -3.69 -2.69 8.46
N PHE A 174 -3.51 -3.51 9.47
CA PHE A 174 -4.11 -4.84 9.56
C PHE A 174 -5.07 -4.91 10.74
N VAL A 175 -6.05 -5.80 10.65
CA VAL A 175 -6.81 -6.21 11.84
C VAL A 175 -6.03 -7.28 12.58
N ASP A 176 -6.20 -7.30 13.89
CA ASP A 176 -5.68 -8.37 14.73
C ASP A 176 -6.31 -9.73 14.39
N ASN A 177 -5.64 -10.82 14.76
CA ASN A 177 -6.09 -12.17 14.43
C ASN A 177 -7.39 -12.60 15.12
N ASP A 178 -7.83 -11.84 16.13
CA ASP A 178 -8.92 -12.21 17.04
C ASP A 178 -10.29 -11.56 16.67
N ASP A 179 -10.36 -10.76 15.56
CA ASP A 179 -11.58 -10.14 15.07
C ASP A 179 -12.23 -10.90 13.88
#